data_03b0a7df8098e2830d176204734f2c50
#
_entry.id   03b0a7df8098e2830d176204734f2c50
#
_cell.length_a   1.000
_cell.length_b   1.000
_cell.length_c   1.000
_cell.angle_alpha   90.00
_cell.angle_beta   90.00
_cell.angle_gamma   90.00
#
_symmetry.space_group_name_H-M   'P 1'
#
loop_
_entity.id
_entity.type
_entity.pdbx_description
1 polymer ?
#
loop_
_entity_poly.entity_id
_entity_poly.type
_entity_poly.pdbx_seq_one_letter_code
_entity_poly.pdbx_strand_id
1 'polypeptide(L)'
;MAQGERLTGDPIEATGHETSPPARYTEASIVAELERREIGRPSTYAPTISTIMDRGYVSKRGTALVPSWTAFAVIGLLEDYFATYVDYDFTARMEDDLDRIAAGELGREAWLQTFYFGAPAAETEKGVEGLKHVAVSYTHLTLPTI
;
A
#
# COMPACT_ATOMS: atom_id res chain seq x y z
N MET A 1 19.75 -32.86 44.04
CA MET A 1 19.21 -34.07 43.43
C MET A 1 20.25 -35.19 43.59
N ALA A 2 19.90 -36.26 44.26
CA ALA A 2 20.81 -37.41 44.44
C ALA A 2 20.66 -38.36 43.23
N GLN A 3 21.73 -39.05 42.90
CA GLN A 3 21.75 -40.00 41.79
C GLN A 3 20.81 -41.20 42.16
N GLY A 4 19.76 -41.43 41.39
CA GLY A 4 18.75 -42.49 41.63
C GLY A 4 17.48 -42.03 42.32
N GLU A 5 17.29 -40.73 42.58
CA GLU A 5 16.08 -40.16 43.11
C GLU A 5 14.92 -40.29 42.08
N ARG A 6 13.82 -40.91 42.47
CA ARG A 6 12.61 -40.97 41.65
C ARG A 6 11.84 -39.68 41.80
N LEU A 7 11.80 -38.93 40.71
CA LEU A 7 10.98 -37.72 40.60
C LEU A 7 9.57 -38.14 40.17
N THR A 8 8.55 -37.73 40.94
CA THR A 8 7.16 -37.74 40.50
C THR A 8 6.93 -36.46 39.74
N GLY A 9 6.86 -36.54 38.41
CA GLY A 9 6.48 -35.38 37.58
C GLY A 9 4.94 -35.23 37.60
N ASP A 10 4.51 -34.00 37.61
CA ASP A 10 3.13 -33.65 37.29
C ASP A 10 2.78 -34.16 35.87
N PRO A 11 1.51 -34.44 35.57
CA PRO A 11 1.13 -34.90 34.26
C PRO A 11 1.60 -33.93 33.18
N ILE A 12 2.35 -34.43 32.22
CA ILE A 12 2.84 -33.62 31.08
C ILE A 12 1.69 -33.45 30.12
N GLU A 13 1.11 -32.23 30.09
CA GLU A 13 0.11 -31.86 29.09
C GLU A 13 0.80 -31.19 27.89
N ALA A 14 0.53 -31.76 26.71
CA ALA A 14 0.98 -31.10 25.46
C ALA A 14 0.04 -29.93 25.14
N THR A 15 0.53 -28.71 25.30
CA THR A 15 -0.21 -27.51 24.93
C THR A 15 0.18 -27.08 23.51
N GLY A 16 -0.79 -27.13 22.59
CA GLY A 16 -0.60 -26.60 21.24
C GLY A 16 -0.59 -25.07 21.25
N HIS A 17 0.37 -24.47 20.60
CA HIS A 17 0.44 -23.04 20.36
C HIS A 17 0.39 -22.77 18.86
N GLU A 18 -0.58 -21.92 18.43
CA GLU A 18 -0.70 -21.49 17.06
C GLU A 18 -0.30 -20.00 16.97
N THR A 19 0.44 -19.65 15.92
CA THR A 19 0.73 -18.25 15.62
C THR A 19 -0.48 -17.63 14.92
N SER A 20 -0.84 -16.41 15.32
CA SER A 20 -1.89 -15.66 14.66
C SER A 20 -1.28 -14.66 13.66
N PRO A 21 -1.89 -14.48 12.48
CA PRO A 21 -1.44 -13.44 11.56
C PRO A 21 -1.60 -12.05 12.19
N PRO A 22 -0.84 -11.03 11.71
CA PRO A 22 -1.01 -9.65 12.16
C PRO A 22 -2.47 -9.19 12.02
N ALA A 23 -2.92 -8.39 12.97
CA ALA A 23 -4.26 -7.81 12.92
C ALA A 23 -4.41 -6.91 11.67
N ARG A 24 -5.60 -6.92 11.06
CA ARG A 24 -5.92 -6.02 9.96
C ARG A 24 -5.98 -4.58 10.45
N TYR A 25 -5.67 -3.65 9.56
CA TYR A 25 -5.83 -2.23 9.87
C TYR A 25 -7.29 -1.88 10.15
N THR A 26 -7.47 -0.98 11.09
CA THR A 26 -8.70 -0.20 11.29
C THR A 26 -8.49 1.19 10.71
N GLU A 27 -9.54 2.01 10.61
CA GLU A 27 -9.38 3.41 10.17
C GLU A 27 -8.38 4.18 11.05
N ALA A 28 -8.41 3.97 12.36
CA ALA A 28 -7.49 4.63 13.27
C ALA A 28 -6.05 4.13 13.10
N SER A 29 -5.84 2.82 12.99
CA SER A 29 -4.49 2.27 12.88
C SER A 29 -3.85 2.53 11.50
N ILE A 30 -4.64 2.65 10.43
CA ILE A 30 -4.10 3.02 9.12
C ILE A 30 -3.71 4.50 9.08
N VAL A 31 -4.46 5.38 9.75
CA VAL A 31 -4.07 6.79 9.90
C VAL A 31 -2.75 6.91 10.66
N ALA A 32 -2.60 6.21 11.79
CA ALA A 32 -1.36 6.19 12.54
C ALA A 32 -0.17 5.65 11.71
N GLU A 33 -0.40 4.68 10.82
CA GLU A 33 0.64 4.17 9.92
C GLU A 33 1.00 5.16 8.81
N LEU A 34 0.02 5.89 8.27
CA LEU A 34 0.27 6.96 7.28
C LEU A 34 1.07 8.10 7.92
N GLU A 35 0.72 8.52 9.14
CA GLU A 35 1.48 9.52 9.91
C GLU A 35 2.92 9.05 10.16
N ARG A 36 3.10 7.81 10.61
CA ARG A 36 4.43 7.24 10.86
C ARG A 36 5.32 7.22 9.63
N ARG A 37 4.73 7.07 8.45
CA ARG A 37 5.42 7.05 7.14
C ARG A 37 5.50 8.42 6.48
N GLU A 38 4.95 9.45 7.08
CA GLU A 38 4.89 10.81 6.54
C GLU A 38 4.14 10.89 5.19
N ILE A 39 3.18 9.97 4.97
CA ILE A 39 2.36 9.90 3.75
C ILE A 39 1.07 10.68 3.96
N GLY A 40 0.87 11.75 3.22
CA GLY A 40 -0.30 12.62 3.32
C GLY A 40 -0.23 13.57 4.52
N ARG A 41 -1.35 14.21 4.82
CA ARG A 41 -1.51 15.18 5.89
C ARG A 41 -2.82 14.94 6.64
N PRO A 42 -2.99 15.44 7.88
CA PRO A 42 -4.22 15.23 8.67
C PRO A 42 -5.50 15.57 7.90
N SER A 43 -5.48 16.59 7.05
CA SER A 43 -6.62 16.99 6.22
C SER A 43 -6.97 16.01 5.11
N THR A 44 -6.05 15.14 4.70
CA THR A 44 -6.23 14.23 3.56
C THR A 44 -6.52 12.78 3.97
N TYR A 45 -6.26 12.37 5.21
CA TYR A 45 -6.42 10.97 5.62
C TYR A 45 -7.86 10.48 5.50
N ALA A 46 -8.82 11.19 6.10
CA ALA A 46 -10.21 10.79 6.05
C ALA A 46 -10.81 10.79 4.63
N PRO A 47 -10.61 11.83 3.80
CA PRO A 47 -11.03 11.81 2.39
C PRO A 47 -10.42 10.66 1.60
N THR A 48 -9.15 10.32 1.81
CA THR A 48 -8.49 9.22 1.11
C THR A 48 -9.10 7.87 1.48
N ILE A 49 -9.33 7.61 2.79
CA ILE A 49 -9.97 6.38 3.26
C ILE A 49 -11.39 6.27 2.71
N SER A 50 -12.18 7.36 2.73
CA SER A 50 -13.51 7.38 2.13
C SER A 50 -13.45 7.03 0.64
N THR A 51 -12.55 7.65 -0.11
CA THR A 51 -12.39 7.43 -1.55
C THR A 51 -12.11 5.98 -1.89
N ILE A 52 -11.20 5.30 -1.17
CA ILE A 52 -10.88 3.89 -1.44
C ILE A 52 -12.03 2.94 -1.08
N MET A 53 -12.85 3.30 -0.09
CA MET A 53 -14.07 2.57 0.24
C MET A 53 -15.17 2.79 -0.81
N ASP A 54 -15.42 4.04 -1.21
CA ASP A 54 -16.42 4.39 -2.20
C ASP A 54 -16.14 3.76 -3.57
N ARG A 55 -14.87 3.60 -3.91
CA ARG A 55 -14.43 2.89 -5.12
C ARG A 55 -14.46 1.36 -4.99
N GLY A 56 -14.84 0.83 -3.83
CA GLY A 56 -14.91 -0.61 -3.59
C GLY A 56 -13.56 -1.32 -3.50
N TYR A 57 -12.46 -0.58 -3.33
CA TYR A 57 -11.14 -1.19 -3.11
C TYR A 57 -11.02 -1.78 -1.72
N VAL A 58 -11.67 -1.17 -0.74
CA VAL A 58 -11.65 -1.60 0.66
C VAL A 58 -13.07 -1.64 1.20
N SER A 59 -13.39 -2.65 2.00
CA SER A 59 -14.66 -2.77 2.72
C SER A 59 -14.41 -2.91 4.22
N LYS A 60 -15.38 -2.49 5.03
CA LYS A 60 -15.34 -2.70 6.48
C LYS A 60 -15.97 -4.04 6.86
N ARG A 61 -15.27 -4.80 7.71
CA ARG A 61 -15.85 -5.94 8.45
C ARG A 61 -15.67 -5.69 9.95
N GLY A 62 -16.74 -5.23 10.59
CA GLY A 62 -16.66 -4.66 11.93
C GLY A 62 -15.78 -3.39 11.91
N THR A 63 -14.69 -3.39 12.65
CA THR A 63 -13.70 -2.29 12.66
C THR A 63 -12.55 -2.50 11.66
N ALA A 64 -12.40 -3.71 11.12
CA ALA A 64 -11.28 -4.07 10.24
C ALA A 64 -11.53 -3.62 8.80
N LEU A 65 -10.49 -3.07 8.17
CA LEU A 65 -10.43 -2.77 6.74
C LEU A 65 -9.98 -4.00 5.97
N VAL A 66 -10.77 -4.42 5.00
CA VAL A 66 -10.53 -5.63 4.20
C VAL A 66 -10.41 -5.23 2.73
N PRO A 67 -9.25 -5.45 2.09
CA PRO A 67 -9.09 -5.18 0.68
C PRO A 67 -9.93 -6.15 -0.18
N SER A 68 -10.40 -5.65 -1.31
CA SER A 68 -11.11 -6.43 -2.33
C SER A 68 -10.13 -7.05 -3.33
N TRP A 69 -10.60 -8.01 -4.13
CA TRP A 69 -9.81 -8.55 -5.25
C TRP A 69 -9.42 -7.47 -6.27
N THR A 70 -10.30 -6.50 -6.49
CA THR A 70 -10.02 -5.36 -7.36
C THR A 70 -8.85 -4.54 -6.84
N ALA A 71 -8.72 -4.36 -5.52
CA ALA A 71 -7.58 -3.66 -4.94
C ALA A 71 -6.27 -4.38 -5.23
N PHE A 72 -6.21 -5.70 -5.09
CA PHE A 72 -5.02 -6.48 -5.41
C PHE A 72 -4.64 -6.38 -6.89
N ALA A 73 -5.62 -6.48 -7.80
CA ALA A 73 -5.38 -6.35 -9.23
C ALA A 73 -4.86 -4.96 -9.61
N VAL A 74 -5.46 -3.90 -9.05
CA VAL A 74 -5.05 -2.51 -9.32
C VAL A 74 -3.65 -2.23 -8.76
N ILE A 75 -3.36 -2.67 -7.52
CA ILE A 75 -2.03 -2.46 -6.94
C ILE A 75 -0.97 -3.23 -7.72
N GLY A 76 -1.20 -4.52 -8.05
CA GLY A 76 -0.24 -5.28 -8.86
C GLY A 76 0.05 -4.61 -10.21
N LEU A 77 -0.97 -4.10 -10.89
CA LEU A 77 -0.80 -3.37 -12.13
C LEU A 77 -0.01 -2.05 -11.94
N LEU A 78 -0.24 -1.34 -10.84
CA LEU A 78 0.50 -0.12 -10.54
C LEU A 78 1.96 -0.43 -10.17
N GLU A 79 2.22 -1.50 -9.42
CA GLU A 79 3.59 -1.93 -9.09
C GLU A 79 4.37 -2.33 -10.35
N ASP A 80 3.72 -2.99 -11.32
CA ASP A 80 4.35 -3.41 -12.56
C ASP A 80 4.68 -2.26 -13.52
N TYR A 81 3.82 -1.23 -13.59
CA TYR A 81 3.92 -0.17 -14.61
C TYR A 81 4.19 1.24 -14.05
N PHE A 82 3.96 1.46 -12.77
CA PHE A 82 4.07 2.75 -12.10
C PHE A 82 4.70 2.63 -10.71
N ALA A 83 5.75 1.81 -10.58
CA ALA A 83 6.37 1.45 -9.31
C ALA A 83 6.75 2.69 -8.48
N THR A 84 7.33 3.72 -9.10
CA THR A 84 7.72 4.96 -8.43
C THR A 84 6.53 5.65 -7.76
N TYR A 85 5.34 5.67 -8.39
CA TYR A 85 4.18 6.37 -7.85
C TYR A 85 3.47 5.64 -6.70
N VAL A 86 3.69 4.34 -6.55
CA VAL A 86 3.17 3.55 -5.42
C VAL A 86 4.21 3.33 -4.33
N ASP A 87 5.43 3.84 -4.53
CA ASP A 87 6.49 3.81 -3.54
C ASP A 87 6.18 4.77 -2.37
N TYR A 88 6.31 4.26 -1.14
CA TYR A 88 6.01 5.04 0.05
C TYR A 88 6.97 6.20 0.26
N ASP A 89 8.26 5.98 -0.02
CA ASP A 89 9.28 7.01 0.14
C ASP A 89 9.15 8.11 -0.91
N PHE A 90 8.68 7.78 -2.12
CA PHE A 90 8.38 8.79 -3.14
C PHE A 90 7.29 9.74 -2.66
N THR A 91 6.20 9.22 -2.11
CA THR A 91 5.08 10.04 -1.60
C THR A 91 5.53 10.90 -0.42
N ALA A 92 6.28 10.34 0.52
CA ALA A 92 6.80 11.08 1.67
C ALA A 92 7.75 12.21 1.24
N ARG A 93 8.68 11.95 0.31
CA ARG A 93 9.56 12.99 -0.24
C ARG A 93 8.80 14.08 -0.98
N MET A 94 7.75 13.72 -1.73
CA MET A 94 6.91 14.69 -2.42
C MET A 94 6.20 15.64 -1.43
N GLU A 95 5.69 15.11 -0.32
CA GLU A 95 5.08 15.92 0.74
C GLU A 95 6.10 16.85 1.40
N ASP A 96 7.33 16.40 1.67
CA ASP A 96 8.41 17.22 2.20
C ASP A 96 8.80 18.34 1.23
N ASP A 97 8.95 18.02 -0.05
CA ASP A 97 9.26 19.02 -1.07
C ASP A 97 8.17 20.09 -1.18
N LEU A 98 6.90 19.71 -1.06
CA LEU A 98 5.79 20.67 -1.05
C LEU A 98 5.84 21.59 0.18
N ASP A 99 6.21 21.09 1.34
CA ASP A 99 6.41 21.90 2.54
C ASP A 99 7.60 22.86 2.39
N ARG A 100 8.70 22.41 1.78
CA ARG A 100 9.86 23.25 1.46
C ARG A 100 9.54 24.35 0.43
N ILE A 101 8.69 24.04 -0.56
CA ILE A 101 8.18 25.04 -1.49
C ILE A 101 7.33 26.07 -0.75
N ALA A 102 6.48 25.64 0.17
CA ALA A 102 5.65 26.53 0.97
C ALA A 102 6.48 27.41 1.92
N ALA A 103 7.61 26.91 2.44
CA ALA A 103 8.57 27.65 3.23
C ALA A 103 9.45 28.61 2.41
N GLY A 104 9.42 28.51 1.07
CA GLY A 104 10.27 29.31 0.18
C GLY A 104 11.72 28.79 0.06
N GLU A 105 12.00 27.60 0.54
CA GLU A 105 13.32 26.96 0.48
C GLU A 105 13.59 26.26 -0.85
N LEU A 106 12.53 25.88 -1.57
CA LEU A 106 12.60 25.20 -2.85
C LEU A 106 11.80 25.96 -3.92
N GLY A 107 12.39 26.15 -5.09
CA GLY A 107 11.74 26.85 -6.20
C GLY A 107 10.68 25.98 -6.89
N ARG A 108 9.42 26.42 -6.86
CA ARG A 108 8.29 25.70 -7.45
C ARG A 108 8.49 25.34 -8.92
N GLU A 109 8.99 26.29 -9.73
CA GLU A 109 9.17 26.08 -11.18
C GLU A 109 10.22 25.01 -11.47
N ALA A 110 11.37 25.06 -10.78
CA ALA A 110 12.43 24.08 -10.92
C ALA A 110 11.96 22.69 -10.50
N TRP A 111 11.19 22.59 -9.41
CA TRP A 111 10.61 21.34 -8.95
C TRP A 111 9.62 20.76 -9.96
N LEU A 112 8.70 21.60 -10.48
CA LEU A 112 7.74 21.18 -11.51
C LEU A 112 8.43 20.72 -12.80
N GLN A 113 9.48 21.40 -13.24
CA GLN A 113 10.26 20.97 -14.41
C GLN A 113 10.87 19.59 -14.18
N THR A 114 11.47 19.36 -13.01
CA THR A 114 12.05 18.07 -12.67
C THR A 114 10.98 16.97 -12.61
N PHE A 115 9.82 17.27 -12.05
CA PHE A 115 8.72 16.32 -11.94
C PHE A 115 8.13 15.97 -13.32
N TYR A 116 7.84 16.96 -14.16
CA TYR A 116 7.19 16.75 -15.47
C TYR A 116 8.11 16.26 -16.57
N PHE A 117 9.39 16.57 -16.53
CA PHE A 117 10.35 16.24 -17.59
C PHE A 117 11.48 15.32 -17.10
N GLY A 118 11.49 14.96 -15.84
CA GLY A 118 12.47 14.04 -15.24
C GLY A 118 12.06 12.57 -15.29
N ALA A 119 12.67 11.77 -14.42
CA ALA A 119 12.44 10.34 -14.35
C ALA A 119 10.96 9.93 -14.14
N PRO A 120 10.14 10.61 -13.31
CA PRO A 120 8.73 10.27 -13.16
C PRO A 120 7.93 10.36 -14.46
N ALA A 121 8.18 11.37 -15.29
CA ALA A 121 7.50 11.50 -16.58
C ALA A 121 7.85 10.37 -17.55
N ALA A 122 9.12 9.99 -17.61
CA ALA A 122 9.58 8.89 -18.45
C ALA A 122 9.00 7.53 -18.00
N GLU A 123 8.82 7.32 -16.70
CA GLU A 123 8.14 6.14 -16.15
C GLU A 123 6.66 6.14 -16.52
N THR A 124 5.97 7.29 -16.41
CA THR A 124 4.57 7.42 -16.82
C THR A 124 4.37 7.05 -18.28
N GLU A 125 5.22 7.52 -19.18
CA GLU A 125 5.16 7.21 -20.60
C GLU A 125 5.31 5.70 -20.86
N LYS A 126 6.32 5.08 -20.27
CA LYS A 126 6.53 3.61 -20.35
C LYS A 126 5.38 2.82 -19.74
N GLY A 127 4.86 3.27 -18.57
CA GLY A 127 3.73 2.62 -17.92
C GLY A 127 2.46 2.68 -18.75
N VAL A 128 2.13 3.82 -19.34
CA VAL A 128 0.97 3.96 -20.25
C VAL A 128 1.10 3.08 -21.47
N GLU A 129 2.29 2.97 -22.08
CA GLU A 129 2.52 2.08 -23.22
C GLU A 129 2.37 0.61 -22.83
N GLY A 130 2.91 0.21 -21.69
CA GLY A 130 2.73 -1.15 -21.15
C GLY A 130 1.25 -1.49 -20.91
N LEU A 131 0.47 -0.56 -20.33
CA LEU A 131 -0.96 -0.75 -20.12
C LEU A 131 -1.75 -0.94 -21.41
N LYS A 132 -1.39 -0.28 -22.51
CA LYS A 132 -2.02 -0.48 -23.82
C LYS A 132 -1.85 -1.92 -24.28
N HIS A 133 -0.67 -2.52 -24.10
CA HIS A 133 -0.42 -3.92 -24.43
C HIS A 133 -1.26 -4.89 -23.60
N VAL A 134 -1.39 -4.64 -22.30
CA VAL A 134 -2.25 -5.46 -21.42
C VAL A 134 -3.71 -5.37 -21.85
N ALA A 135 -4.23 -4.17 -22.09
CA ALA A 135 -5.61 -3.97 -22.54
C ALA A 135 -5.91 -4.70 -23.85
N VAL A 136 -4.99 -4.64 -24.82
CA VAL A 136 -5.14 -5.35 -26.11
C VAL A 136 -5.14 -6.87 -25.90
N SER A 137 -4.27 -7.41 -25.05
CA SER A 137 -4.23 -8.85 -24.76
C SER A 137 -5.54 -9.37 -24.14
N TYR A 138 -6.14 -8.62 -23.23
CA TYR A 138 -7.41 -9.00 -22.60
C TYR A 138 -8.60 -8.93 -23.57
N THR A 139 -8.64 -7.98 -24.50
CA THR A 139 -9.72 -7.89 -25.50
C THR A 139 -9.72 -9.06 -26.49
N HIS A 140 -8.57 -9.68 -26.74
CA HIS A 140 -8.48 -10.89 -27.57
C HIS A 140 -8.88 -12.17 -26.85
N LEU A 141 -8.86 -12.19 -25.50
CA LEU A 141 -9.23 -13.38 -24.70
C LEU A 141 -10.73 -13.44 -24.37
N THR A 142 -11.51 -12.38 -24.56
CA THR A 142 -12.90 -12.28 -24.12
C THR A 142 -13.96 -12.40 -25.23
N LEU A 143 -13.58 -12.72 -26.46
CA LEU A 143 -14.54 -13.07 -27.50
C LEU A 143 -14.61 -14.59 -27.64
N PRO A 144 -15.59 -15.26 -26.99
CA PRO A 144 -15.96 -16.59 -27.46
C PRO A 144 -16.59 -16.41 -28.86
N THR A 145 -15.96 -17.00 -29.85
CA THR A 145 -16.56 -17.17 -31.16
C THR A 145 -17.81 -18.03 -30.97
N ILE A 146 -18.98 -17.44 -31.13
CA ILE A 146 -20.24 -18.16 -31.29
C ILE A 146 -20.36 -18.59 -32.73
#